data_896f4041cb5eacec886652eccf4899e7
#
_entry.id   896f4041cb5eacec886652eccf4899e7
#
_cell.length_a   1.000
_cell.length_b   1.000
_cell.length_c   1.000
_cell.angle_alpha   90.00
_cell.angle_beta   90.00
_cell.angle_gamma   90.00
#
_symmetry.space_group_name_H-M   'P 1'
#
loop_
_entity.id
_entity.type
_entity.pdbx_description
1 polymer ?
#
loop_
_entity_poly.entity_id
_entity_poly.type
_entity_poly.pdbx_seq_one_letter_code
_entity_poly.pdbx_strand_id
1 'polypeptide(L)'
;MSRRPTATFVLGAILALVSACGTAKAGTALPKGDDAADYVGGKFEQVIGKLGDAITDTRDVTNSLDAYFKFDDKWIHSTVTSARTGNPESRAVRHRSQKNPDEIIDTYTPAEGPVEYTYLGPMYVQKGVSPTAWVSMPKPEAGLVQPCVWGGVLTPCRMADSTLDAYKADKRAVRGAKSLGDGKTALTVDVPFEIFVKNRVEILPPSITDQVGPELKKAMVPTTITLNPDGSLVSFVMDAKFSGDGHHLELKYDFRFTGKASLQDMPKLPDASQITVLPDRAAMNAFYQRLGEAQGQ
;
A
#
# COMPACT_ATOMS: atom_id res chain seq x y z
N MET A 1 74.41 -64.47 -17.65
CA MET A 1 74.61 -63.91 -16.31
C MET A 1 73.55 -62.86 -16.10
N SER A 2 72.60 -63.22 -15.52
CA SER A 2 71.68 -62.85 -14.49
C SER A 2 71.97 -61.53 -13.76
N ARG A 3 70.98 -60.55 -13.77
CA ARG A 3 70.60 -59.82 -12.60
C ARG A 3 69.22 -59.16 -12.87
N ARG A 4 68.23 -59.58 -12.11
CA ARG A 4 66.97 -58.92 -11.93
C ARG A 4 67.11 -57.64 -11.05
N PRO A 5 66.34 -56.66 -11.22
CA PRO A 5 65.88 -55.91 -10.05
C PRO A 5 64.37 -55.88 -9.92
N THR A 6 64.05 -55.92 -8.71
CA THR A 6 62.79 -55.88 -8.00
C THR A 6 61.86 -54.67 -8.37
N ALA A 7 60.63 -55.02 -8.66
CA ALA A 7 59.52 -53.98 -8.81
C ALA A 7 59.04 -53.60 -7.43
N THR A 8 59.14 -52.32 -7.11
CA THR A 8 58.52 -51.71 -5.93
C THR A 8 57.19 -51.16 -6.33
N PHE A 9 56.12 -51.77 -5.84
CA PHE A 9 54.76 -51.26 -5.96
C PHE A 9 54.61 -50.08 -5.02
N VAL A 10 54.40 -48.83 -5.56
CA VAL A 10 53.93 -47.64 -4.81
C VAL A 10 52.42 -47.58 -4.96
N LEU A 11 51.74 -47.92 -3.90
CA LEU A 11 50.32 -47.82 -3.77
C LEU A 11 49.98 -46.31 -3.57
N GLY A 12 49.65 -45.60 -4.67
CA GLY A 12 49.18 -44.21 -4.62
C GLY A 12 47.76 -44.20 -4.21
N ALA A 13 47.48 -43.81 -2.96
CA ALA A 13 46.14 -43.49 -2.49
C ALA A 13 45.67 -42.20 -3.15
N ILE A 14 44.75 -42.31 -4.10
CA ILE A 14 44.05 -41.18 -4.68
C ILE A 14 42.97 -40.74 -3.67
N LEU A 15 43.27 -39.69 -2.88
CA LEU A 15 42.24 -38.94 -2.15
C LEU A 15 41.43 -38.15 -3.17
N ALA A 16 40.27 -38.68 -3.52
CA ALA A 16 39.25 -37.89 -4.21
C ALA A 16 38.67 -36.82 -3.23
N LEU A 17 39.25 -35.64 -3.27
CA LEU A 17 38.64 -34.44 -2.69
C LEU A 17 37.38 -34.11 -3.51
N VAL A 18 36.25 -34.61 -3.05
CA VAL A 18 34.94 -34.16 -3.51
C VAL A 18 34.82 -32.70 -3.05
N SER A 19 35.21 -31.78 -3.90
CA SER A 19 34.91 -30.37 -3.77
C SER A 19 33.40 -30.22 -3.95
N ALA A 20 32.67 -30.36 -2.85
CA ALA A 20 31.30 -29.88 -2.78
C ALA A 20 31.35 -28.35 -2.92
N CYS A 21 31.33 -27.86 -4.16
CA CYS A 21 30.98 -26.49 -4.45
C CYS A 21 29.51 -26.28 -4.07
N GLY A 22 29.24 -26.25 -2.78
CA GLY A 22 28.05 -25.62 -2.25
C GLY A 22 28.18 -24.13 -2.56
N THR A 23 27.45 -23.64 -3.56
CA THR A 23 27.23 -22.22 -3.70
C THR A 23 26.67 -21.75 -2.37
N ALA A 24 27.50 -21.12 -1.55
CA ALA A 24 27.06 -20.40 -0.36
C ALA A 24 26.15 -19.33 -0.86
N LYS A 25 24.83 -19.57 -0.82
CA LYS A 25 23.83 -18.54 -0.93
C LYS A 25 24.13 -17.61 0.24
N ALA A 26 24.56 -16.39 -0.05
CA ALA A 26 24.75 -15.36 0.96
C ALA A 26 23.37 -15.01 1.54
N GLY A 27 22.87 -15.89 2.38
CA GLY A 27 21.78 -15.61 3.28
C GLY A 27 22.40 -14.99 4.51
N THR A 28 22.09 -13.74 4.80
CA THR A 28 22.42 -13.17 6.10
C THR A 28 21.76 -14.07 7.14
N ALA A 29 22.56 -14.77 7.94
CA ALA A 29 22.03 -15.59 9.02
C ALA A 29 21.26 -14.67 9.95
N LEU A 30 19.96 -14.88 10.07
CA LEU A 30 19.15 -14.15 11.07
C LEU A 30 19.59 -14.66 12.45
N PRO A 31 19.86 -13.75 13.39
CA PRO A 31 20.15 -14.12 14.76
C PRO A 31 19.02 -14.99 15.35
N LYS A 32 19.30 -15.81 16.32
CA LYS A 32 18.29 -16.64 17.02
C LYS A 32 17.99 -16.06 18.41
N GLY A 33 16.74 -16.17 18.84
CA GLY A 33 16.32 -15.71 20.16
C GLY A 33 16.10 -14.21 20.28
N ASP A 34 16.43 -13.63 21.43
CA ASP A 34 16.21 -12.20 21.71
C ASP A 34 17.03 -11.29 20.78
N ASP A 35 18.23 -11.71 20.39
CA ASP A 35 19.05 -11.00 19.39
C ASP A 35 18.36 -10.92 18.01
N ALA A 36 17.50 -11.88 17.69
CA ALA A 36 16.71 -11.85 16.47
C ALA A 36 15.62 -10.79 16.53
N ALA A 37 14.97 -10.65 17.68
CA ALA A 37 13.94 -9.63 17.89
C ALA A 37 14.53 -8.22 17.80
N ASP A 38 15.70 -7.99 18.39
CA ASP A 38 16.40 -6.70 18.33
C ASP A 38 16.90 -6.39 16.92
N TYR A 39 17.43 -7.38 16.20
CA TYR A 39 17.85 -7.21 14.81
C TYR A 39 16.66 -6.88 13.90
N VAL A 40 15.55 -7.61 14.06
CA VAL A 40 14.31 -7.37 13.29
C VAL A 40 13.73 -6.02 13.65
N GLY A 41 13.73 -5.66 14.94
CA GLY A 41 13.29 -4.34 15.43
C GLY A 41 14.12 -3.20 14.83
N GLY A 42 15.45 -3.30 14.82
CA GLY A 42 16.33 -2.29 14.23
C GLY A 42 16.13 -2.16 12.71
N LYS A 43 15.98 -3.29 12.00
CA LYS A 43 15.63 -3.29 10.56
C LYS A 43 14.25 -2.69 10.32
N PHE A 44 13.29 -3.02 11.17
CA PHE A 44 11.94 -2.49 11.10
C PHE A 44 11.92 -0.97 11.28
N GLU A 45 12.65 -0.42 12.27
CA GLU A 45 12.75 1.03 12.45
C GLU A 45 13.29 1.74 11.21
N GLN A 46 14.33 1.18 10.58
CA GLN A 46 14.90 1.71 9.35
C GLN A 46 13.89 1.71 8.19
N VAL A 47 13.10 0.64 8.09
CA VAL A 47 12.09 0.49 7.02
C VAL A 47 10.91 1.40 7.27
N ILE A 48 10.33 1.37 8.48
CA ILE A 48 9.13 2.15 8.82
C ILE A 48 9.40 3.65 8.75
N GLY A 49 10.56 4.10 9.21
CA GLY A 49 10.93 5.51 9.11
C GLY A 49 11.02 6.02 7.67
N LYS A 50 11.21 5.14 6.70
CA LYS A 50 11.30 5.45 5.26
C LYS A 50 10.07 5.01 4.46
N LEU A 51 9.12 4.31 5.08
CA LEU A 51 7.99 3.73 4.36
C LEU A 51 7.08 4.82 3.77
N GLY A 52 6.83 5.88 4.53
CA GLY A 52 6.12 7.05 4.04
C GLY A 52 6.81 7.66 2.81
N ASP A 53 8.11 7.89 2.91
CA ASP A 53 8.92 8.43 1.81
C ASP A 53 8.92 7.47 0.61
N ALA A 54 9.05 6.15 0.83
CA ALA A 54 8.99 5.16 -0.24
C ALA A 54 7.64 5.16 -0.97
N ILE A 55 6.54 5.42 -0.25
CA ILE A 55 5.20 5.56 -0.84
C ILE A 55 5.08 6.89 -1.60
N THR A 56 5.63 7.97 -1.08
CA THR A 56 5.42 9.32 -1.61
C THR A 56 6.45 9.78 -2.62
N ASP A 57 7.70 9.34 -2.52
CA ASP A 57 8.82 9.87 -3.32
C ASP A 57 9.14 9.03 -4.57
N THR A 58 8.60 7.80 -4.65
CA THR A 58 8.78 6.96 -5.84
C THR A 58 8.12 7.61 -7.04
N ARG A 59 8.91 7.96 -8.06
CA ARG A 59 8.48 8.64 -9.28
C ARG A 59 8.24 7.64 -10.43
N ASP A 60 7.54 8.09 -11.46
CA ASP A 60 7.23 7.31 -12.65
C ASP A 60 6.70 5.90 -12.31
N VAL A 61 5.70 5.86 -11.45
CA VAL A 61 5.20 4.61 -10.87
C VAL A 61 3.69 4.48 -11.02
N THR A 62 3.25 3.25 -11.26
CA THR A 62 1.86 2.82 -11.10
C THR A 62 1.71 2.01 -9.83
N ASN A 63 0.57 2.15 -9.17
CA ASN A 63 0.21 1.35 -8.01
C ASN A 63 -1.25 0.92 -8.04
N SER A 64 -1.57 -0.05 -7.22
CA SER A 64 -2.94 -0.50 -6.96
C SER A 64 -3.16 -0.72 -5.47
N LEU A 65 -4.37 -0.46 -5.03
CA LEU A 65 -4.89 -0.83 -3.72
C LEU A 65 -6.21 -1.57 -3.93
N ASP A 66 -6.30 -2.78 -3.42
CA ASP A 66 -7.56 -3.51 -3.25
C ASP A 66 -7.98 -3.38 -1.78
N ALA A 67 -9.11 -2.72 -1.53
CA ALA A 67 -9.58 -2.36 -0.20
C ALA A 67 -10.94 -3.01 0.06
N TYR A 68 -10.96 -3.99 0.95
CA TYR A 68 -12.15 -4.68 1.40
C TYR A 68 -12.32 -4.52 2.91
N PHE A 69 -13.53 -4.17 3.32
CA PHE A 69 -13.93 -4.10 4.72
C PHE A 69 -15.35 -4.62 4.87
N LYS A 70 -15.56 -5.48 5.85
CA LYS A 70 -16.87 -6.01 6.19
C LYS A 70 -17.08 -5.98 7.71
N PHE A 71 -18.21 -5.48 8.13
CA PHE A 71 -18.70 -5.50 9.51
C PHE A 71 -20.10 -6.12 9.51
N ASP A 72 -20.22 -7.33 10.02
CA ASP A 72 -21.41 -8.19 9.96
C ASP A 72 -21.89 -8.37 8.50
N ASP A 73 -23.06 -7.81 8.16
CA ASP A 73 -23.67 -7.84 6.83
C ASP A 73 -23.29 -6.64 5.95
N LYS A 74 -22.70 -5.60 6.55
CA LYS A 74 -22.29 -4.38 5.84
C LYS A 74 -20.89 -4.55 5.29
N TRP A 75 -20.71 -4.29 4.00
CA TRP A 75 -19.41 -4.37 3.38
C TRP A 75 -19.18 -3.26 2.36
N ILE A 76 -17.91 -2.92 2.20
CA ILE A 76 -17.37 -2.08 1.14
C ILE A 76 -16.22 -2.82 0.47
N HIS A 77 -16.10 -2.69 -0.82
CA HIS A 77 -14.99 -3.24 -1.59
C HIS A 77 -14.69 -2.29 -2.74
N SER A 78 -13.49 -1.76 -2.76
CA SER A 78 -13.06 -0.82 -3.80
C SER A 78 -11.66 -1.16 -4.29
N THR A 79 -11.42 -0.82 -5.54
CA THR A 79 -10.08 -0.87 -6.14
C THR A 79 -9.66 0.55 -6.50
N VAL A 80 -8.50 0.95 -6.04
CA VAL A 80 -7.86 2.21 -6.41
C VAL A 80 -6.62 1.90 -7.22
N THR A 81 -6.52 2.43 -8.45
CA THR A 81 -5.29 2.39 -9.22
C THR A 81 -4.79 3.81 -9.43
N SER A 82 -3.49 4.00 -9.38
CA SER A 82 -2.93 5.31 -9.63
C SER A 82 -1.66 5.25 -10.46
N ALA A 83 -1.39 6.36 -11.13
CA ALA A 83 -0.18 6.58 -11.89
C ALA A 83 0.33 7.99 -11.62
N ARG A 84 1.64 8.14 -11.48
CA ARG A 84 2.30 9.44 -11.43
C ARG A 84 3.58 9.39 -12.26
N THR A 85 3.83 10.44 -13.03
CA THR A 85 4.97 10.50 -13.93
C THR A 85 5.37 11.93 -14.27
N GLY A 86 6.64 12.12 -14.60
CA GLY A 86 7.18 13.38 -15.09
C GLY A 86 7.75 14.29 -13.99
N ASN A 87 8.32 15.41 -14.44
CA ASN A 87 8.83 16.49 -13.58
C ASN A 87 8.68 17.83 -14.33
N PRO A 88 7.71 18.68 -13.98
CA PRO A 88 6.73 18.51 -12.90
C PRO A 88 5.83 17.29 -13.10
N GLU A 89 5.23 16.83 -12.01
CA GLU A 89 4.54 15.56 -11.95
C GLU A 89 3.08 15.64 -12.40
N SER A 90 2.67 14.75 -13.31
CA SER A 90 1.26 14.45 -13.59
C SER A 90 0.80 13.27 -12.73
N ARG A 91 -0.43 13.32 -12.22
CA ARG A 91 -1.02 12.29 -11.35
C ARG A 91 -2.41 11.92 -11.82
N ALA A 92 -2.69 10.62 -11.88
CA ALA A 92 -4.03 10.10 -12.14
C ALA A 92 -4.39 9.05 -11.09
N VAL A 93 -5.63 9.09 -10.60
CA VAL A 93 -6.20 8.09 -9.69
C VAL A 93 -7.52 7.62 -10.26
N ARG A 94 -7.78 6.34 -10.22
CA ARG A 94 -9.04 5.70 -10.62
C ARG A 94 -9.59 4.92 -9.44
N HIS A 95 -10.76 5.31 -8.97
CA HIS A 95 -11.47 4.62 -7.90
C HIS A 95 -12.67 3.87 -8.48
N ARG A 96 -12.81 2.59 -8.15
CA ARG A 96 -13.90 1.71 -8.60
C ARG A 96 -14.50 0.99 -7.41
N SER A 97 -15.80 1.17 -7.20
CA SER A 97 -16.57 0.36 -6.25
C SER A 97 -16.89 -0.98 -6.87
N GLN A 98 -16.64 -2.06 -6.13
CA GLN A 98 -17.03 -3.41 -6.56
C GLN A 98 -18.53 -3.70 -6.28
N LYS A 99 -19.15 -2.89 -5.43
CA LYS A 99 -20.58 -3.00 -5.11
C LYS A 99 -21.45 -2.33 -6.16
N ASN A 100 -20.97 -1.23 -6.71
CA ASN A 100 -21.70 -0.44 -7.72
C ASN A 100 -20.75 0.00 -8.83
N PRO A 101 -20.79 -0.61 -10.02
CA PRO A 101 -19.90 -0.28 -11.13
C PRO A 101 -20.08 1.15 -11.67
N ASP A 102 -21.23 1.80 -11.40
CA ASP A 102 -21.48 3.19 -11.78
C ASP A 102 -20.90 4.20 -10.77
N GLU A 103 -20.43 3.71 -9.64
CA GLU A 103 -19.74 4.49 -8.61
C GLU A 103 -18.26 4.62 -8.96
N ILE A 104 -17.97 5.60 -9.82
CA ILE A 104 -16.63 5.88 -10.33
C ILE A 104 -16.23 7.29 -9.94
N ILE A 105 -15.04 7.45 -9.38
CA ILE A 105 -14.38 8.73 -9.16
C ILE A 105 -12.95 8.63 -9.66
N ASP A 106 -12.64 9.33 -10.73
CA ASP A 106 -11.25 9.45 -11.19
C ASP A 106 -10.78 10.88 -11.00
N THR A 107 -9.57 11.05 -10.52
CA THR A 107 -8.94 12.37 -10.40
C THR A 107 -7.73 12.46 -11.29
N TYR A 108 -7.52 13.63 -11.89
CA TYR A 108 -6.37 13.90 -12.73
C TYR A 108 -5.79 15.28 -12.40
N THR A 109 -4.55 15.28 -11.98
CA THR A 109 -3.77 16.50 -11.75
C THR A 109 -2.69 16.57 -12.82
N PRO A 110 -2.83 17.38 -13.89
CA PRO A 110 -1.81 17.53 -14.91
C PRO A 110 -0.55 18.20 -14.34
N ALA A 111 0.60 17.95 -14.94
CA ALA A 111 1.87 18.59 -14.57
C ALA A 111 1.76 20.12 -14.62
N GLU A 112 1.15 20.62 -15.70
CA GLU A 112 1.01 22.04 -15.97
C GLU A 112 -0.42 22.55 -15.76
N GLY A 113 -0.54 23.88 -15.67
CA GLY A 113 -1.82 24.57 -15.50
C GLY A 113 -2.29 24.60 -14.05
N PRO A 114 -3.28 25.49 -13.75
CA PRO A 114 -3.73 25.79 -12.39
C PRO A 114 -4.88 24.91 -11.91
N VAL A 115 -5.34 23.94 -12.71
CA VAL A 115 -6.55 23.16 -12.41
C VAL A 115 -6.27 21.66 -12.33
N GLU A 116 -7.08 20.98 -11.53
CA GLU A 116 -7.22 19.54 -11.51
C GLU A 116 -8.62 19.14 -11.98
N TYR A 117 -8.77 17.88 -12.36
CA TYR A 117 -10.00 17.35 -12.95
C TYR A 117 -10.50 16.15 -12.16
N THR A 118 -11.82 16.05 -12.07
CA THR A 118 -12.49 14.86 -11.52
C THR A 118 -13.48 14.32 -12.55
N TYR A 119 -13.41 13.04 -12.84
CA TYR A 119 -14.43 12.33 -13.59
C TYR A 119 -15.38 11.62 -12.62
N LEU A 120 -16.67 11.79 -12.83
CA LEU A 120 -17.75 11.21 -12.08
C LEU A 120 -18.46 10.15 -12.89
N GLY A 121 -18.62 8.97 -12.34
CA GLY A 121 -19.42 7.91 -12.95
C GLY A 121 -20.90 8.25 -13.06
N PRO A 122 -21.65 7.42 -13.81
CA PRO A 122 -23.07 7.67 -14.08
C PRO A 122 -23.93 7.88 -12.83
N MET A 123 -23.63 7.16 -11.74
CA MET A 123 -24.36 7.31 -10.47
C MET A 123 -24.36 8.75 -9.95
N TYR A 124 -23.21 9.40 -9.98
CA TYR A 124 -23.07 10.77 -9.44
C TYR A 124 -23.73 11.82 -10.32
N VAL A 125 -23.64 11.65 -11.65
CA VAL A 125 -24.34 12.55 -12.60
C VAL A 125 -25.85 12.41 -12.43
N GLN A 126 -26.38 11.18 -12.33
CA GLN A 126 -27.80 10.91 -12.11
C GLN A 126 -28.31 11.47 -10.78
N LYS A 127 -27.49 11.49 -9.73
CA LYS A 127 -27.81 12.09 -8.43
C LYS A 127 -27.60 13.62 -8.39
N GLY A 128 -27.25 14.24 -9.51
CA GLY A 128 -27.13 15.70 -9.61
C GLY A 128 -25.90 16.30 -8.93
N VAL A 129 -24.87 15.51 -8.67
CA VAL A 129 -23.59 15.99 -8.09
C VAL A 129 -22.95 17.03 -9.03
N SER A 130 -23.01 16.77 -10.33
CA SER A 130 -22.56 17.70 -11.38
C SER A 130 -23.43 17.53 -12.63
N PRO A 131 -23.65 18.57 -13.44
CA PRO A 131 -24.37 18.47 -14.71
C PRO A 131 -23.58 17.70 -15.78
N THR A 132 -22.27 17.62 -15.68
CA THR A 132 -21.39 16.84 -16.58
C THR A 132 -20.56 15.84 -15.80
N ALA A 133 -20.09 14.79 -16.50
CA ALA A 133 -19.24 13.78 -15.90
C ALA A 133 -17.85 14.33 -15.51
N TRP A 134 -17.36 15.32 -16.22
CA TRP A 134 -16.09 15.95 -15.91
C TRP A 134 -16.28 17.26 -15.16
N VAL A 135 -15.49 17.46 -14.12
CA VAL A 135 -15.44 18.64 -13.30
C VAL A 135 -14.01 19.13 -13.22
N SER A 136 -13.78 20.43 -13.35
CA SER A 136 -12.48 21.05 -13.10
C SER A 136 -12.54 22.00 -11.92
N MET A 137 -11.47 22.03 -11.12
CA MET A 137 -11.33 22.88 -9.95
C MET A 137 -9.90 23.40 -9.80
N PRO A 138 -9.68 24.52 -9.11
CA PRO A 138 -8.35 24.99 -8.81
C PRO A 138 -7.50 23.93 -8.11
N LYS A 139 -6.25 23.74 -8.56
CA LYS A 139 -5.29 22.92 -7.82
C LYS A 139 -5.05 23.54 -6.45
N PRO A 140 -4.83 22.70 -5.42
CA PRO A 140 -4.27 23.18 -4.16
C PRO A 140 -2.95 23.93 -4.40
N GLU A 141 -2.71 24.99 -3.64
CA GLU A 141 -1.46 25.74 -3.73
C GLU A 141 -0.26 24.81 -3.46
N ALA A 142 0.80 24.98 -4.25
CA ALA A 142 2.04 24.23 -4.09
C ALA A 142 2.60 24.44 -2.66
N GLY A 143 2.89 23.35 -1.97
CA GLY A 143 3.37 23.36 -0.58
C GLY A 143 2.28 23.14 0.49
N LEU A 144 1.00 23.28 0.15
CA LEU A 144 -0.10 22.89 1.05
C LEU A 144 -0.48 21.41 0.90
N VAL A 145 -0.06 20.76 -0.17
CA VAL A 145 -0.33 19.34 -0.41
C VAL A 145 0.75 18.51 0.28
N GLN A 146 0.42 18.00 1.45
CA GLN A 146 1.25 16.94 2.03
C GLN A 146 1.22 15.71 1.08
N PRO A 147 2.35 15.01 0.91
CA PRO A 147 2.42 13.86 -0.01
C PRO A 147 1.33 12.82 0.22
N CYS A 148 0.94 12.60 1.47
CA CYS A 148 -0.06 11.61 1.88
C CYS A 148 -1.53 12.07 1.78
N VAL A 149 -1.85 13.21 1.18
CA VAL A 149 -3.26 13.62 0.94
C VAL A 149 -3.76 13.24 -0.45
N TRP A 150 -2.85 12.87 -1.35
CA TRP A 150 -3.24 12.44 -2.67
C TRP A 150 -3.92 11.06 -2.67
N GLY A 151 -5.09 10.94 -3.31
CA GLY A 151 -5.94 9.75 -3.26
C GLY A 151 -5.26 8.44 -3.64
N GLY A 152 -4.23 8.48 -4.50
CA GLY A 152 -3.47 7.28 -4.89
C GLY A 152 -2.55 6.71 -3.81
N VAL A 153 -2.24 7.46 -2.75
CA VAL A 153 -1.34 7.04 -1.67
C VAL A 153 -1.89 7.30 -0.27
N LEU A 154 -3.04 7.94 -0.14
CA LEU A 154 -3.64 8.29 1.15
C LEU A 154 -3.82 7.07 2.07
N THR A 155 -4.46 6.02 1.57
CA THR A 155 -4.68 4.79 2.37
C THR A 155 -3.38 4.08 2.71
N PRO A 156 -2.45 3.80 1.77
CA PRO A 156 -1.15 3.21 2.14
C PRO A 156 -0.32 4.07 3.11
N CYS A 157 -0.39 5.40 3.06
CA CYS A 157 0.22 6.25 4.08
C CYS A 157 -0.41 6.01 5.46
N ARG A 158 -1.73 5.95 5.56
CA ARG A 158 -2.45 5.65 6.81
C ARG A 158 -2.15 4.25 7.34
N MET A 159 -1.96 3.27 6.46
CA MET A 159 -1.46 1.94 6.83
C MET A 159 -0.05 2.04 7.44
N ALA A 160 0.84 2.84 6.84
CA ALA A 160 2.18 3.07 7.35
C ALA A 160 2.17 3.76 8.73
N ASP A 161 1.35 4.80 8.90
CA ASP A 161 1.16 5.49 10.19
C ASP A 161 0.63 4.53 11.26
N SER A 162 -0.34 3.68 10.91
CA SER A 162 -0.89 2.68 11.83
C SER A 162 0.16 1.67 12.28
N THR A 163 1.01 1.24 11.36
CA THR A 163 2.09 0.28 11.64
C THR A 163 3.16 0.91 12.53
N LEU A 164 3.50 2.18 12.26
CA LEU A 164 4.45 2.95 13.07
C LEU A 164 3.90 3.20 14.49
N ASP A 165 2.62 3.57 14.61
CA ASP A 165 1.96 3.80 15.90
C ASP A 165 1.88 2.50 16.73
N ALA A 166 1.55 1.37 16.10
CA ALA A 166 1.56 0.07 16.76
C ALA A 166 2.95 -0.29 17.29
N TYR A 167 3.99 -0.10 16.49
CA TYR A 167 5.38 -0.33 16.89
C TYR A 167 5.83 0.61 18.01
N LYS A 168 5.44 1.89 17.98
CA LYS A 168 5.75 2.85 19.05
C LYS A 168 5.06 2.49 20.37
N ALA A 169 3.82 1.99 20.30
CA ALA A 169 3.06 1.58 21.46
C ALA A 169 3.62 0.30 22.10
N ASP A 170 4.01 -0.68 21.30
CA ASP A 170 4.65 -1.92 21.76
C ASP A 170 5.65 -2.42 20.71
N LYS A 171 6.93 -2.43 21.04
CA LYS A 171 8.00 -2.96 20.16
C LYS A 171 7.79 -4.43 19.78
N ARG A 172 7.08 -5.22 20.60
CA ARG A 172 6.72 -6.61 20.33
C ARG A 172 5.62 -6.77 19.27
N ALA A 173 5.02 -5.66 18.79
CA ALA A 173 4.12 -5.70 17.63
C ALA A 173 4.81 -6.28 16.38
N VAL A 174 6.14 -6.11 16.25
CA VAL A 174 6.93 -6.75 15.21
C VAL A 174 7.06 -8.25 15.49
N ARG A 175 6.45 -9.08 14.64
CA ARG A 175 6.42 -10.54 14.80
C ARG A 175 7.60 -11.24 14.14
N GLY A 176 8.18 -10.67 13.11
CA GLY A 176 9.33 -11.26 12.46
C GLY A 176 9.65 -10.70 11.09
N ALA A 177 10.74 -11.22 10.56
CA ALA A 177 11.16 -11.02 9.18
C ALA A 177 11.38 -12.38 8.53
N LYS A 178 10.93 -12.52 7.28
CA LYS A 178 11.10 -13.74 6.49
C LYS A 178 11.76 -13.40 5.15
N SER A 179 12.84 -14.09 4.83
CA SER A 179 13.40 -14.03 3.48
C SER A 179 12.48 -14.75 2.51
N LEU A 180 12.15 -14.08 1.43
CA LEU A 180 11.39 -14.61 0.30
C LEU A 180 12.35 -14.96 -0.84
N GLY A 181 11.84 -15.60 -1.89
CA GLY A 181 12.61 -15.80 -3.13
C GLY A 181 13.10 -14.47 -3.71
N ASP A 182 14.11 -14.50 -4.55
CA ASP A 182 14.69 -13.35 -5.26
C ASP A 182 15.28 -12.27 -4.34
N GLY A 183 15.69 -12.63 -3.12
CA GLY A 183 16.28 -11.71 -2.15
C GLY A 183 15.30 -10.75 -1.48
N LYS A 184 14.02 -10.87 -1.73
CA LYS A 184 12.98 -10.09 -1.07
C LYS A 184 12.84 -10.46 0.40
N THR A 185 12.34 -9.50 1.19
CA THR A 185 12.07 -9.69 2.61
C THR A 185 10.64 -9.30 2.93
N ALA A 186 9.93 -10.15 3.68
CA ALA A 186 8.65 -9.81 4.28
C ALA A 186 8.85 -9.50 5.76
N LEU A 187 8.34 -8.36 6.20
CA LEU A 187 8.25 -7.97 7.61
C LEU A 187 6.79 -8.11 8.06
N THR A 188 6.56 -8.71 9.22
CA THR A 188 5.22 -8.89 9.77
C THR A 188 5.07 -8.11 11.07
N VAL A 189 3.98 -7.34 11.16
CA VAL A 189 3.63 -6.50 12.32
C VAL A 189 2.16 -6.71 12.64
N ASP A 190 1.83 -6.81 13.92
CA ASP A 190 0.45 -6.82 14.37
C ASP A 190 0.01 -5.41 14.74
N VAL A 191 -1.01 -4.90 14.07
CA VAL A 191 -1.60 -3.58 14.33
C VAL A 191 -2.89 -3.76 15.11
N PRO A 192 -3.05 -3.24 16.35
CA PRO A 192 -4.32 -3.23 17.04
C PRO A 192 -5.41 -2.53 16.20
N PHE A 193 -6.62 -3.10 16.17
CA PHE A 193 -7.70 -2.53 15.35
C PHE A 193 -8.08 -1.10 15.80
N GLU A 194 -7.93 -0.76 17.08
CA GLU A 194 -8.10 0.61 17.55
C GLU A 194 -7.15 1.61 16.87
N ILE A 195 -5.89 1.18 16.59
CA ILE A 195 -4.89 2.01 15.90
C ILE A 195 -5.25 2.12 14.41
N PHE A 196 -5.73 1.04 13.78
CA PHE A 196 -6.26 1.05 12.42
C PHE A 196 -7.39 2.08 12.26
N VAL A 197 -8.36 2.08 13.19
CA VAL A 197 -9.49 3.03 13.20
C VAL A 197 -9.01 4.46 13.50
N LYS A 198 -8.16 4.66 14.49
CA LYS A 198 -7.59 5.95 14.89
C LYS A 198 -6.90 6.64 13.70
N ASN A 199 -6.11 5.90 12.94
CA ASN A 199 -5.38 6.42 11.77
C ASN A 199 -6.26 6.48 10.50
N ARG A 200 -7.55 6.11 10.62
CA ARG A 200 -8.51 6.19 9.52
C ARG A 200 -8.07 5.45 8.26
N VAL A 201 -7.44 4.28 8.41
CA VAL A 201 -7.09 3.44 7.26
C VAL A 201 -8.33 3.20 6.42
N GLU A 202 -9.47 2.95 7.09
CA GLU A 202 -10.81 3.09 6.54
C GLU A 202 -11.59 4.17 7.29
N ILE A 203 -12.41 4.91 6.55
CA ILE A 203 -13.32 5.90 7.14
C ILE A 203 -14.63 5.20 7.46
N LEU A 204 -14.75 4.76 8.71
CA LEU A 204 -15.94 4.06 9.18
C LEU A 204 -17.01 5.06 9.62
N PRO A 205 -18.30 4.86 9.23
CA PRO A 205 -19.38 5.69 9.70
C PRO A 205 -19.65 5.48 11.19
N PRO A 206 -20.25 6.45 11.89
CA PRO A 206 -20.62 6.33 13.30
C PRO A 206 -21.41 5.07 13.62
N SER A 207 -22.29 4.63 12.71
CA SER A 207 -23.07 3.41 12.84
C SER A 207 -22.25 2.11 12.93
N ILE A 208 -20.94 2.16 12.65
CA ILE A 208 -19.99 1.07 12.84
C ILE A 208 -19.07 1.40 14.02
N THR A 209 -18.49 2.61 14.06
CA THR A 209 -17.52 2.95 15.12
C THR A 209 -18.11 2.87 16.52
N ASP A 210 -19.40 3.20 16.69
CA ASP A 210 -20.10 3.13 17.98
C ASP A 210 -20.35 1.69 18.46
N GLN A 211 -20.24 0.71 17.56
CA GLN A 211 -20.38 -0.72 17.87
C GLN A 211 -19.04 -1.43 18.12
N VAL A 212 -17.92 -0.74 17.89
CA VAL A 212 -16.59 -1.30 18.14
C VAL A 212 -16.28 -1.25 19.65
N GLY A 213 -16.50 -2.37 20.32
CA GLY A 213 -16.25 -2.52 21.74
C GLY A 213 -14.79 -2.87 22.09
N PRO A 214 -14.51 -3.16 23.37
CA PRO A 214 -13.15 -3.41 23.84
C PRO A 214 -12.47 -4.65 23.26
N GLU A 215 -13.22 -5.70 22.90
CA GLU A 215 -12.67 -6.92 22.31
C GLU A 215 -12.20 -6.66 20.89
N LEU A 216 -13.03 -6.02 20.07
CA LEU A 216 -12.69 -5.65 18.71
C LEU A 216 -11.53 -4.65 18.68
N LYS A 217 -11.51 -3.65 19.57
CA LYS A 217 -10.42 -2.66 19.66
C LYS A 217 -9.04 -3.31 19.83
N LYS A 218 -8.97 -4.39 20.64
CA LYS A 218 -7.74 -5.12 20.94
C LYS A 218 -7.40 -6.20 19.92
N ALA A 219 -8.32 -6.54 19.01
CA ALA A 219 -8.05 -7.52 17.97
C ALA A 219 -6.89 -7.06 17.09
N MET A 220 -6.04 -8.00 16.70
CA MET A 220 -4.83 -7.70 15.92
C MET A 220 -5.09 -7.84 14.44
N VAL A 221 -4.63 -6.87 13.68
CA VAL A 221 -4.61 -6.86 12.21
C VAL A 221 -3.19 -7.22 11.76
N PRO A 222 -2.95 -8.47 11.33
CA PRO A 222 -1.67 -8.87 10.76
C PRO A 222 -1.35 -8.01 9.55
N THR A 223 -0.16 -7.43 9.57
CA THR A 223 0.30 -6.50 8.55
C THR A 223 1.62 -7.00 7.97
N THR A 224 1.69 -7.17 6.65
CA THR A 224 2.88 -7.66 5.96
C THR A 224 3.41 -6.59 5.01
N ILE A 225 4.69 -6.24 5.18
CA ILE A 225 5.44 -5.30 4.33
C ILE A 225 6.46 -6.10 3.54
N THR A 226 6.35 -6.13 2.22
CA THR A 226 7.31 -6.82 1.36
C THR A 226 8.24 -5.80 0.71
N LEU A 227 9.53 -6.06 0.82
CA LEU A 227 10.60 -5.21 0.31
C LEU A 227 11.45 -5.93 -0.72
N ASN A 228 11.95 -5.21 -1.70
CA ASN A 228 13.02 -5.65 -2.59
C ASN A 228 14.38 -5.72 -1.86
N PRO A 229 15.42 -6.34 -2.47
CA PRO A 229 16.77 -6.37 -1.90
C PRO A 229 17.38 -4.98 -1.62
N ASP A 230 16.99 -3.98 -2.39
CA ASP A 230 17.43 -2.58 -2.22
C ASP A 230 16.64 -1.81 -1.14
N GLY A 231 15.66 -2.48 -0.50
CA GLY A 231 14.79 -1.89 0.53
C GLY A 231 13.58 -1.13 -0.02
N SER A 232 13.39 -1.07 -1.34
CA SER A 232 12.18 -0.45 -1.92
C SER A 232 10.94 -1.29 -1.64
N LEU A 233 9.80 -0.61 -1.48
CA LEU A 233 8.51 -1.26 -1.19
C LEU A 233 7.98 -2.01 -2.42
N VAL A 234 7.57 -3.25 -2.23
CA VAL A 234 6.87 -4.08 -3.22
C VAL A 234 5.38 -4.09 -2.94
N SER A 235 5.01 -4.43 -1.71
CA SER A 235 3.61 -4.51 -1.28
C SER A 235 3.45 -4.24 0.20
N PHE A 236 2.25 -3.81 0.56
CA PHE A 236 1.85 -3.54 1.93
C PHE A 236 0.43 -4.09 2.13
N VAL A 237 0.30 -5.13 2.94
CA VAL A 237 -0.94 -5.88 3.10
C VAL A 237 -1.37 -5.89 4.57
N MET A 238 -2.61 -5.48 4.83
CA MET A 238 -3.32 -5.71 6.09
C MET A 238 -4.43 -6.71 5.81
N ASP A 239 -4.46 -7.84 6.51
CA ASP A 239 -5.46 -8.89 6.27
C ASP A 239 -5.87 -9.52 7.60
N ALA A 240 -7.16 -9.42 7.95
CA ALA A 240 -7.66 -9.89 9.22
C ALA A 240 -9.12 -10.35 9.14
N LYS A 241 -9.42 -11.37 9.95
CA LYS A 241 -10.78 -11.81 10.28
C LYS A 241 -10.83 -12.08 11.78
N PHE A 242 -11.73 -11.41 12.47
CA PHE A 242 -11.91 -11.61 13.91
C PHE A 242 -13.35 -11.34 14.34
N SER A 243 -13.67 -11.79 15.55
CA SER A 243 -14.97 -11.57 16.16
C SER A 243 -14.75 -11.05 17.58
N GLY A 244 -15.64 -10.20 18.04
CA GLY A 244 -15.64 -9.65 19.38
C GLY A 244 -16.85 -8.76 19.59
N ASP A 245 -17.21 -8.54 20.86
CA ASP A 245 -18.35 -7.70 21.23
C ASP A 245 -19.68 -8.10 20.53
N GLY A 246 -19.82 -9.38 20.12
CA GLY A 246 -20.99 -9.89 19.39
C GLY A 246 -21.00 -9.61 17.89
N HIS A 247 -19.93 -9.08 17.34
CA HIS A 247 -19.80 -8.71 15.92
C HIS A 247 -18.70 -9.52 15.22
N HIS A 248 -18.79 -9.57 13.86
CA HIS A 248 -17.80 -10.17 12.98
C HIS A 248 -17.19 -9.10 12.07
N LEU A 249 -15.86 -9.09 11.99
CA LEU A 249 -15.13 -8.16 11.16
C LEU A 249 -14.15 -8.90 10.24
N GLU A 250 -14.14 -8.50 8.97
CA GLU A 250 -13.17 -8.92 7.97
C GLU A 250 -12.64 -7.70 7.23
N LEU A 251 -11.34 -7.62 7.09
CA LEU A 251 -10.71 -6.56 6.33
C LEU A 251 -9.53 -7.11 5.52
N LYS A 252 -9.33 -6.51 4.34
CA LYS A 252 -8.16 -6.74 3.51
C LYS A 252 -7.80 -5.47 2.75
N TYR A 253 -6.61 -4.96 2.97
CA TYR A 253 -6.02 -3.84 2.26
C TYR A 253 -4.72 -4.31 1.64
N ASP A 254 -4.69 -4.41 0.32
CA ASP A 254 -3.54 -4.92 -0.44
C ASP A 254 -3.03 -3.82 -1.38
N PHE A 255 -2.03 -3.10 -0.93
CA PHE A 255 -1.34 -2.08 -1.73
C PHE A 255 -0.09 -2.66 -2.40
N ARG A 256 0.10 -2.34 -3.68
CA ARG A 256 1.26 -2.79 -4.47
C ARG A 256 1.72 -1.72 -5.45
N PHE A 257 3.02 -1.59 -5.62
CA PHE A 257 3.57 -0.99 -6.82
C PHE A 257 3.46 -1.99 -7.99
N THR A 258 2.87 -1.55 -9.10
CA THR A 258 2.50 -2.45 -10.21
C THR A 258 3.37 -2.27 -11.44
N GLY A 259 4.13 -1.17 -11.53
CA GLY A 259 5.02 -0.94 -12.65
C GLY A 259 5.47 0.49 -12.82
N LYS A 260 6.01 0.78 -13.99
CA LYS A 260 6.45 2.12 -14.37
C LYS A 260 5.30 2.87 -15.05
N ALA A 261 5.05 4.09 -14.62
CA ALA A 261 4.07 4.99 -15.25
C ALA A 261 4.67 5.75 -16.43
N SER A 262 3.79 6.15 -17.32
CA SER A 262 4.07 7.00 -18.46
C SER A 262 2.92 7.99 -18.70
N LEU A 263 3.09 8.94 -19.63
CA LEU A 263 2.02 9.86 -20.01
C LEU A 263 0.81 9.15 -20.64
N GLN A 264 0.97 7.90 -21.11
CA GLN A 264 -0.13 7.10 -21.64
C GLN A 264 -1.10 6.62 -20.57
N ASP A 265 -0.66 6.60 -19.30
CA ASP A 265 -1.50 6.24 -18.14
C ASP A 265 -2.39 7.41 -17.69
N MET A 266 -2.13 8.62 -18.21
CA MET A 266 -2.93 9.80 -17.91
C MET A 266 -4.22 9.82 -18.76
N PRO A 267 -5.34 10.28 -18.20
CA PRO A 267 -6.60 10.37 -18.95
C PRO A 267 -6.51 11.43 -20.04
N LYS A 268 -7.22 11.19 -21.13
CA LYS A 268 -7.50 12.22 -22.13
C LYS A 268 -8.69 13.05 -21.66
N LEU A 269 -8.51 14.36 -21.59
CA LEU A 269 -9.58 15.27 -21.25
C LEU A 269 -10.56 15.42 -22.43
N PRO A 270 -11.87 15.57 -22.15
CA PRO A 270 -12.86 15.86 -23.16
C PRO A 270 -12.78 17.33 -23.60
N ASP A 271 -13.63 17.72 -24.54
CA ASP A 271 -13.80 19.13 -24.92
C ASP A 271 -14.24 19.98 -23.73
N ALA A 272 -13.83 21.25 -23.70
CA ALA A 272 -14.13 22.18 -22.59
C ALA A 272 -15.64 22.32 -22.31
N SER A 273 -16.49 22.19 -23.32
CA SER A 273 -17.96 22.21 -23.18
C SER A 273 -18.53 21.03 -22.39
N GLN A 274 -17.76 19.97 -22.19
CA GLN A 274 -18.13 18.78 -21.42
C GLN A 274 -17.58 18.81 -19.99
N ILE A 275 -16.98 19.93 -19.57
CA ILE A 275 -16.38 20.10 -18.25
C ILE A 275 -17.13 21.16 -17.46
N THR A 276 -17.68 20.78 -16.31
CA THR A 276 -18.22 21.74 -15.33
C THR A 276 -17.05 22.39 -14.59
N VAL A 277 -16.98 23.72 -14.64
CA VAL A 277 -15.91 24.47 -13.97
C VAL A 277 -16.40 24.88 -12.56
N LEU A 278 -15.64 24.53 -11.52
CA LEU A 278 -15.80 25.04 -10.16
C LEU A 278 -14.79 26.18 -9.95
N PRO A 279 -15.24 27.45 -10.03
CA PRO A 279 -14.28 28.55 -10.13
C PRO A 279 -13.62 28.92 -8.81
N ASP A 280 -14.24 28.57 -7.68
CA ASP A 280 -13.82 29.01 -6.36
C ASP A 280 -14.12 27.99 -5.26
N ARG A 281 -13.68 28.32 -4.05
CA ARG A 281 -13.85 27.47 -2.87
C ARG A 281 -15.31 27.22 -2.49
N ALA A 282 -16.21 28.16 -2.71
CA ALA A 282 -17.62 27.98 -2.39
C ALA A 282 -18.26 26.94 -3.31
N ALA A 283 -17.98 27.02 -4.62
CA ALA A 283 -18.41 26.03 -5.61
C ALA A 283 -17.83 24.63 -5.30
N MET A 284 -16.55 24.55 -4.92
CA MET A 284 -15.91 23.30 -4.52
C MET A 284 -16.56 22.70 -3.27
N ASN A 285 -16.82 23.51 -2.23
CA ASN A 285 -17.47 23.02 -1.02
C ASN A 285 -18.88 22.48 -1.31
N ALA A 286 -19.67 23.19 -2.11
CA ALA A 286 -21.00 22.73 -2.52
C ALA A 286 -20.93 21.43 -3.36
N PHE A 287 -19.92 21.27 -4.18
CA PHE A 287 -19.68 20.04 -4.93
C PHE A 287 -19.34 18.87 -3.99
N TYR A 288 -18.41 19.04 -3.05
CA TYR A 288 -18.04 17.99 -2.10
C TYR A 288 -19.18 17.63 -1.15
N GLN A 289 -20.01 18.59 -0.77
CA GLN A 289 -21.22 18.30 0.01
C GLN A 289 -22.16 17.37 -0.77
N ARG A 290 -22.52 17.72 -2.02
CA ARG A 290 -23.38 16.85 -2.86
C ARG A 290 -22.75 15.48 -3.13
N LEU A 291 -21.42 15.44 -3.28
CA LEU A 291 -20.69 14.17 -3.46
C LEU A 291 -20.84 13.27 -2.21
N GLY A 292 -20.65 13.83 -1.00
CA GLY A 292 -20.85 13.12 0.26
C GLY A 292 -22.29 12.63 0.43
N GLU A 293 -23.28 13.49 0.19
CA GLU A 293 -24.70 13.10 0.21
C GLU A 293 -25.01 11.98 -0.78
N ALA A 294 -24.43 12.01 -1.98
CA ALA A 294 -24.59 10.96 -2.98
C ALA A 294 -23.96 9.63 -2.56
N GLN A 295 -22.93 9.64 -1.72
CA GLN A 295 -22.28 8.46 -1.14
C GLN A 295 -22.97 7.96 0.13
N GLY A 296 -23.97 8.69 0.67
CA GLY A 296 -24.69 8.33 1.89
C GLY A 296 -23.90 8.66 3.17
N GLN A 297 -23.06 9.68 3.09
CA GLN A 297 -22.28 10.22 4.22
C GLN A 297 -23.01 11.35 4.92
#